data_ff38aea7d861231c8c783b1d4a8e0b26
#
_entry.id   ff38aea7d861231c8c783b1d4a8e0b26
#
_cell.length_a   1.000
_cell.length_b   1.000
_cell.length_c   1.000
_cell.angle_alpha   90.00
_cell.angle_beta   90.00
_cell.angle_gamma   90.00
#
_symmetry.space_group_name_H-M   'P 1'
#
loop_
_entity.id
_entity.type
_entity.pdbx_description
1 polymer ?
#
loop_
_entity_poly.entity_id
_entity_poly.type
_entity_poly.pdbx_seq_one_letter_code
_entity_poly.pdbx_strand_id
1 'polypeptide(L)'
;TKDRAFRKDRGYKECQEYINKNKPTYIVEMDTVEGVKGTKPCFLTMLFRNCKLMLMFLLKEQTQDEVNKVFDYLTEVLGIELFQKLFEVIITDNGHEFQDRWNLECDDNGEMRTRIYYCDPNRSDQKGALEKNHEYIRYVLPKGTSFENITEETTLLLLNHINSEKRDSLNGHSPYE
;
A
#
# COMPACT_ATOMS: atom_id res chain seq x y z
N THR A 1 8.09 -12.41 -23.58
CA THR A 1 7.46 -11.22 -22.95
C THR A 1 6.38 -11.72 -22.03
N LYS A 2 6.61 -11.65 -20.69
CA LYS A 2 5.55 -11.92 -19.72
C LYS A 2 4.39 -10.98 -20.03
N ASP A 3 3.19 -11.54 -20.11
CA ASP A 3 1.97 -10.78 -20.32
C ASP A 3 1.84 -9.72 -19.21
N ARG A 4 1.91 -8.45 -19.60
CA ARG A 4 1.77 -7.30 -18.70
C ARG A 4 0.41 -6.63 -18.88
N ALA A 5 -0.61 -7.41 -19.20
CA ALA A 5 -1.97 -6.93 -19.45
C ALA A 5 -2.52 -6.11 -18.25
N PHE A 6 -2.14 -6.46 -17.01
CA PHE A 6 -2.53 -5.71 -15.82
C PHE A 6 -2.07 -4.24 -15.82
N ARG A 7 -0.95 -3.92 -16.52
CA ARG A 7 -0.42 -2.56 -16.65
C ARG A 7 -1.02 -1.73 -17.77
N LYS A 8 -1.86 -2.30 -18.61
CA LYS A 8 -2.43 -1.58 -19.75
C LYS A 8 -3.18 -0.34 -19.26
N ASP A 9 -2.78 0.84 -19.73
CA ASP A 9 -3.34 2.14 -19.35
C ASP A 9 -3.22 2.45 -17.84
N ARG A 10 -2.27 1.83 -17.16
CA ARG A 10 -2.02 1.96 -15.71
C ARG A 10 -0.54 2.09 -15.36
N GLY A 11 0.29 2.57 -16.28
CA GLY A 11 1.69 2.89 -16.01
C GLY A 11 1.85 4.19 -15.22
N TYR A 12 3.08 4.51 -14.85
CA TYR A 12 3.37 5.71 -14.06
C TYR A 12 3.07 7.01 -14.83
N LYS A 13 3.26 7.02 -16.14
CA LYS A 13 2.91 8.16 -16.99
C LYS A 13 1.41 8.46 -16.93
N GLU A 14 0.58 7.43 -17.12
CA GLU A 14 -0.88 7.53 -17.03
C GLU A 14 -1.33 7.95 -15.63
N CYS A 15 -0.61 7.51 -14.59
CA CYS A 15 -0.83 7.96 -13.22
C CYS A 15 -0.63 9.49 -13.09
N GLN A 16 0.48 10.00 -13.60
CA GLN A 16 0.76 11.45 -13.55
C GLN A 16 -0.26 12.27 -14.34
N GLU A 17 -0.67 11.79 -15.51
CA GLU A 17 -1.72 12.42 -16.31
C GLU A 17 -3.05 12.47 -15.56
N TYR A 18 -3.43 11.36 -14.91
CA TYR A 18 -4.64 11.30 -14.08
C TYR A 18 -4.59 12.26 -12.90
N ILE A 19 -3.49 12.28 -12.15
CA ILE A 19 -3.29 13.16 -11.00
C ILE A 19 -3.36 14.64 -11.42
N ASN A 20 -2.69 15.00 -12.52
CA ASN A 20 -2.68 16.37 -13.02
C ASN A 20 -4.07 16.85 -13.47
N LYS A 21 -4.86 15.95 -14.07
CA LYS A 21 -6.20 16.26 -14.58
C LYS A 21 -7.23 16.29 -13.45
N ASN A 22 -7.24 15.33 -12.56
CA ASN A 22 -8.31 15.11 -11.58
C ASN A 22 -7.99 15.68 -10.19
N LYS A 23 -6.71 15.93 -9.89
CA LYS A 23 -6.21 16.47 -8.61
C LYS A 23 -6.80 15.76 -7.40
N PRO A 24 -6.62 14.43 -7.29
CA PRO A 24 -7.16 13.65 -6.19
C PRO A 24 -6.66 14.20 -4.85
N THR A 25 -7.53 14.19 -3.84
CA THR A 25 -7.17 14.64 -2.49
C THR A 25 -6.11 13.73 -1.87
N TYR A 26 -6.24 12.42 -2.10
CA TYR A 26 -5.33 11.43 -1.54
C TYR A 26 -4.68 10.61 -2.65
N ILE A 27 -3.37 10.41 -2.49
CA ILE A 27 -2.57 9.48 -3.29
C ILE A 27 -1.94 8.51 -2.30
N VAL A 28 -2.18 7.23 -2.51
CA VAL A 28 -1.69 6.16 -1.64
C VAL A 28 -0.57 5.42 -2.36
N GLU A 29 0.53 5.20 -1.67
CA GLU A 29 1.59 4.29 -2.09
C GLU A 29 1.41 2.95 -1.39
N MET A 30 1.52 1.84 -2.11
CA MET A 30 1.32 0.49 -1.59
C MET A 30 2.51 -0.40 -1.90
N ASP A 31 2.90 -1.23 -0.94
CA ASP A 31 3.99 -2.18 -1.08
C ASP A 31 3.85 -3.32 -0.06
N THR A 32 4.66 -4.35 -0.20
CA THR A 32 4.81 -5.40 0.80
C THR A 32 6.19 -5.31 1.47
N VAL A 33 6.24 -5.65 2.75
CA VAL A 33 7.48 -5.79 3.52
C VAL A 33 7.63 -7.23 3.93
N GLU A 34 8.66 -7.88 3.40
CA GLU A 34 8.95 -9.29 3.67
C GLU A 34 9.81 -9.45 4.93
N GLY A 35 9.64 -10.57 5.62
CA GLY A 35 10.50 -11.03 6.69
C GLY A 35 11.77 -11.70 6.16
N VAL A 36 12.30 -12.67 6.92
CA VAL A 36 13.45 -13.47 6.48
C VAL A 36 13.07 -14.33 5.28
N LYS A 37 14.00 -14.46 4.34
CA LYS A 37 13.80 -15.25 3.12
C LYS A 37 13.40 -16.70 3.47
N GLY A 38 12.35 -17.17 2.82
CA GLY A 38 11.81 -18.52 3.01
C GLY A 38 10.66 -18.63 4.01
N THR A 39 10.31 -17.52 4.71
CA THR A 39 9.07 -17.45 5.50
C THR A 39 7.93 -16.88 4.65
N LYS A 40 6.68 -17.19 5.05
CA LYS A 40 5.49 -16.81 4.30
C LYS A 40 4.91 -15.45 4.71
N PRO A 41 4.81 -15.11 6.02
CA PRO A 41 4.17 -13.87 6.44
C PRO A 41 4.90 -12.63 5.95
N CYS A 42 4.12 -11.62 5.57
CA CYS A 42 4.62 -10.30 5.18
C CYS A 42 3.64 -9.22 5.65
N PHE A 43 4.05 -7.96 5.60
CA PHE A 43 3.14 -6.83 5.78
C PHE A 43 2.73 -6.25 4.44
N LEU A 44 1.45 -5.98 4.26
CA LEU A 44 0.97 -5.02 3.28
C LEU A 44 0.97 -3.65 3.93
N THR A 45 1.62 -2.69 3.29
CA THR A 45 1.70 -1.30 3.75
C THR A 45 1.04 -0.37 2.75
N MET A 46 0.29 0.60 3.23
CA MET A 46 -0.32 1.66 2.46
C MET A 46 -0.02 3.00 3.13
N LEU A 47 0.54 3.95 2.38
CA LEU A 47 0.90 5.26 2.88
C LEU A 47 0.16 6.36 2.12
N PHE A 48 -0.55 7.20 2.83
CA PHE A 48 -1.13 8.43 2.29
C PHE A 48 -0.03 9.49 2.13
N ARG A 49 0.25 9.91 0.90
CA ARG A 49 1.37 10.83 0.61
C ARG A 49 1.30 12.15 1.34
N ASN A 50 0.12 12.74 1.46
CA ASN A 50 -0.08 14.09 2.00
C ASN A 50 0.06 14.17 3.52
N CYS A 51 -0.49 13.20 4.26
CA CYS A 51 -0.47 13.19 5.73
C CYS A 51 0.50 12.16 6.32
N LYS A 52 1.18 11.37 5.48
CA LYS A 52 2.12 10.31 5.89
C LYS A 52 1.51 9.24 6.79
N LEU A 53 0.18 9.18 6.89
CA LEU A 53 -0.50 8.11 7.62
C LEU A 53 -0.23 6.77 6.93
N MET A 54 0.24 5.81 7.69
CA MET A 54 0.46 4.44 7.23
C MET A 54 -0.67 3.54 7.74
N LEU A 55 -1.14 2.67 6.86
CA LEU A 55 -1.89 1.47 7.23
C LEU A 55 -0.97 0.27 7.03
N MET A 56 -1.11 -0.74 7.89
CA MET A 56 -0.29 -1.94 7.84
C MET A 56 -1.14 -3.16 8.21
N PHE A 57 -1.07 -4.18 7.37
CA PHE A 57 -1.82 -5.43 7.51
C PHE A 57 -0.86 -6.61 7.50
N LEU A 58 -1.01 -7.50 8.47
CA LEU A 58 -0.26 -8.75 8.49
C LEU A 58 -0.93 -9.75 7.55
N LEU A 59 -0.22 -10.13 6.50
CA LEU A 59 -0.66 -11.16 5.54
C LEU A 59 -0.04 -12.50 5.91
N LYS A 60 -0.79 -13.60 5.74
CA LYS A 60 -0.29 -14.96 5.94
C LYS A 60 0.78 -15.33 4.92
N GLU A 61 0.67 -14.80 3.72
CA GLU A 61 1.60 -14.98 2.61
C GLU A 61 1.45 -13.88 1.55
N GLN A 62 2.49 -13.68 0.76
CA GLN A 62 2.54 -12.64 -0.28
C GLN A 62 1.84 -13.14 -1.55
N THR A 63 0.52 -13.10 -1.55
CA THR A 63 -0.32 -13.56 -2.66
C THR A 63 -1.38 -12.53 -3.05
N GLN A 64 -1.88 -12.65 -4.29
CA GLN A 64 -3.00 -11.84 -4.78
C GLN A 64 -4.22 -11.98 -3.90
N ASP A 65 -4.54 -13.20 -3.49
CA ASP A 65 -5.69 -13.50 -2.65
C ASP A 65 -5.63 -12.78 -1.29
N GLU A 66 -4.47 -12.79 -0.63
CA GLU A 66 -4.29 -12.09 0.65
C GLU A 66 -4.41 -10.57 0.50
N VAL A 67 -3.89 -9.99 -0.59
CA VAL A 67 -4.05 -8.56 -0.86
C VAL A 67 -5.51 -8.22 -1.17
N ASN A 68 -6.19 -9.02 -1.99
CA ASN A 68 -7.60 -8.83 -2.30
C ASN A 68 -8.48 -8.86 -1.05
N LYS A 69 -8.21 -9.77 -0.10
CA LYS A 69 -8.93 -9.81 1.20
C LYS A 69 -8.81 -8.51 1.99
N VAL A 70 -7.66 -7.86 1.95
CA VAL A 70 -7.49 -6.55 2.62
C VAL A 70 -8.35 -5.48 1.95
N PHE A 71 -8.42 -5.44 0.63
CA PHE A 71 -9.26 -4.50 -0.10
C PHE A 71 -10.75 -4.74 0.19
N ASP A 72 -11.18 -5.99 0.23
CA ASP A 72 -12.56 -6.35 0.55
C ASP A 72 -12.92 -5.99 1.99
N TYR A 73 -12.02 -6.28 2.93
CA TYR A 73 -12.16 -5.87 4.32
C TYR A 73 -12.28 -4.35 4.49
N LEU A 74 -11.40 -3.58 3.84
CA LEU A 74 -11.45 -2.11 3.88
C LEU A 74 -12.75 -1.58 3.25
N THR A 75 -13.20 -2.19 2.15
CA THR A 75 -14.48 -1.82 1.51
C THR A 75 -15.67 -2.09 2.43
N GLU A 76 -15.67 -3.22 3.13
CA GLU A 76 -16.71 -3.58 4.10
C GLU A 76 -16.75 -2.60 5.28
N VAL A 77 -15.59 -2.31 5.86
CA VAL A 77 -15.49 -1.44 7.06
C VAL A 77 -15.80 0.02 6.75
N LEU A 78 -15.31 0.54 5.62
CA LEU A 78 -15.47 1.95 5.25
C LEU A 78 -16.75 2.23 4.47
N GLY A 79 -17.29 1.25 3.78
CA GLY A 79 -18.24 1.43 2.69
C GLY A 79 -17.57 1.90 1.41
N ILE A 80 -18.19 1.59 0.26
CA ILE A 80 -17.57 1.84 -1.05
C ILE A 80 -17.33 3.33 -1.32
N GLU A 81 -18.25 4.20 -0.93
CA GLU A 81 -18.12 5.65 -1.17
C GLU A 81 -16.92 6.25 -0.45
N LEU A 82 -16.69 5.88 0.81
CA LEU A 82 -15.53 6.35 1.56
C LEU A 82 -14.24 5.72 1.04
N PHE A 83 -14.28 4.43 0.66
CA PHE A 83 -13.13 3.78 0.02
C PHE A 83 -12.74 4.51 -1.26
N GLN A 84 -13.67 4.79 -2.15
CA GLN A 84 -13.45 5.55 -3.40
C GLN A 84 -12.80 6.91 -3.14
N LYS A 85 -13.22 7.60 -2.08
CA LYS A 85 -12.71 8.91 -1.72
C LYS A 85 -11.28 8.87 -1.16
N LEU A 86 -11.00 7.92 -0.27
CA LEU A 86 -9.70 7.81 0.39
C LEU A 86 -8.64 7.14 -0.49
N PHE A 87 -9.03 6.16 -1.29
CA PHE A 87 -8.16 5.33 -2.13
C PHE A 87 -8.40 5.57 -3.62
N GLU A 88 -8.66 6.80 -4.04
CA GLU A 88 -8.92 7.14 -5.45
C GLU A 88 -7.76 6.70 -6.35
N VAL A 89 -6.52 6.91 -5.89
CA VAL A 89 -5.29 6.53 -6.60
C VAL A 89 -4.38 5.75 -5.67
N ILE A 90 -4.01 4.55 -6.09
CA ILE A 90 -3.00 3.72 -5.43
C ILE A 90 -1.87 3.45 -6.40
N ILE A 91 -0.64 3.73 -5.98
CA ILE A 91 0.58 3.46 -6.75
C ILE A 91 1.32 2.28 -6.10
N THR A 92 1.66 1.29 -6.89
CA THR A 92 2.40 0.11 -6.43
C THR A 92 3.49 -0.29 -7.42
N ASP A 93 4.28 -1.28 -7.07
CA ASP A 93 5.24 -1.88 -7.99
C ASP A 93 4.59 -2.99 -8.84
N ASN A 94 5.43 -3.77 -9.53
CA ASN A 94 4.97 -4.83 -10.41
C ASN A 94 5.00 -6.22 -9.73
N GLY A 95 4.97 -6.27 -8.39
CA GLY A 95 4.90 -7.50 -7.62
C GLY A 95 3.73 -8.39 -8.06
N HIS A 96 3.94 -9.70 -8.04
CA HIS A 96 2.89 -10.64 -8.50
C HIS A 96 1.62 -10.53 -7.66
N GLU A 97 1.74 -10.20 -6.39
CA GLU A 97 0.64 -10.00 -5.45
C GLU A 97 -0.29 -8.84 -5.83
N PHE A 98 0.17 -7.91 -6.68
CA PHE A 98 -0.59 -6.73 -7.13
C PHE A 98 -1.11 -6.86 -8.56
N GLN A 99 -0.91 -8.00 -9.23
CA GLN A 99 -1.25 -8.14 -10.66
C GLN A 99 -2.72 -8.48 -10.94
N ASP A 100 -3.48 -8.84 -9.92
CA ASP A 100 -4.93 -9.05 -10.03
C ASP A 100 -5.68 -7.72 -9.98
N ARG A 101 -5.41 -6.86 -10.97
CA ARG A 101 -5.92 -5.50 -11.01
C ARG A 101 -7.45 -5.42 -10.93
N TRP A 102 -8.15 -6.33 -11.60
CA TRP A 102 -9.61 -6.31 -11.63
C TRP A 102 -10.20 -6.42 -10.21
N ASN A 103 -9.78 -7.40 -9.45
CA ASN A 103 -10.27 -7.60 -8.10
C ASN A 103 -9.77 -6.53 -7.12
N LEU A 104 -8.67 -5.84 -7.40
CA LEU A 104 -8.24 -4.68 -6.62
C LEU A 104 -9.10 -3.44 -6.95
N GLU A 105 -9.34 -3.17 -8.22
CA GLU A 105 -10.06 -1.98 -8.68
C GLU A 105 -11.58 -2.07 -8.48
N CYS A 106 -12.17 -3.27 -8.51
CA CYS A 106 -13.62 -3.49 -8.40
C CYS A 106 -13.98 -4.32 -7.16
N ASP A 107 -15.14 -4.04 -6.58
CA ASP A 107 -15.73 -4.88 -5.55
C ASP A 107 -16.43 -6.12 -6.13
N ASP A 108 -17.00 -6.95 -5.26
CA ASP A 108 -17.73 -8.16 -5.67
C ASP A 108 -18.95 -7.90 -6.56
N ASN A 109 -19.49 -6.68 -6.54
CA ASN A 109 -20.58 -6.25 -7.39
C ASN A 109 -20.10 -5.69 -8.74
N GLY A 110 -18.78 -5.62 -8.97
CA GLY A 110 -18.18 -5.01 -10.16
C GLY A 110 -18.13 -3.49 -10.12
N GLU A 111 -18.41 -2.87 -8.98
CA GLU A 111 -18.31 -1.42 -8.81
C GLU A 111 -16.86 -1.01 -8.59
N MET A 112 -16.39 -0.02 -9.38
CA MET A 112 -15.02 0.48 -9.29
C MET A 112 -14.82 1.22 -7.97
N ARG A 113 -13.84 0.79 -7.17
CA ARG A 113 -13.48 1.35 -5.86
C ARG A 113 -12.18 2.15 -5.85
N THR A 114 -11.27 1.89 -6.78
CA THR A 114 -9.96 2.53 -6.85
C THR A 114 -9.37 2.45 -8.24
N ARG A 115 -8.27 3.17 -8.48
CA ARG A 115 -7.39 3.01 -9.65
C ARG A 115 -6.00 2.62 -9.20
N ILE A 116 -5.54 1.45 -9.65
CA ILE A 116 -4.20 0.95 -9.37
C ILE A 116 -3.25 1.36 -10.50
N TYR A 117 -2.19 2.07 -10.16
CA TYR A 117 -1.12 2.43 -11.09
C TYR A 117 0.18 1.73 -10.69
N TYR A 118 0.97 1.38 -11.69
CA TYR A 118 2.19 0.61 -11.51
C TYR A 118 3.41 1.47 -11.84
N CYS A 119 4.38 1.49 -10.92
CA CYS A 119 5.67 2.11 -11.15
C CYS A 119 6.39 1.49 -12.35
N ASP A 120 7.30 2.25 -12.94
CA ASP A 120 8.20 1.71 -13.94
C ASP A 120 9.15 0.69 -13.29
N PRO A 121 9.58 -0.34 -14.02
CA PRO A 121 10.53 -1.30 -13.47
C PRO A 121 11.81 -0.63 -12.97
N ASN A 122 12.27 -1.02 -11.80
CA ASN A 122 13.45 -0.48 -11.12
C ASN A 122 13.41 1.04 -10.80
N ARG A 123 12.23 1.61 -10.67
CA ARG A 123 12.01 3.00 -10.31
C ARG A 123 11.32 3.12 -8.94
N SER A 124 12.06 2.70 -7.90
CA SER A 124 11.60 2.78 -6.51
C SER A 124 11.36 4.23 -6.04
N ASP A 125 12.09 5.18 -6.63
CA ASP A 125 11.91 6.61 -6.39
C ASP A 125 10.46 7.11 -6.64
N GLN A 126 9.71 6.41 -7.45
CA GLN A 126 8.30 6.71 -7.72
C GLN A 126 7.37 6.40 -6.52
N LYS A 127 7.86 5.66 -5.52
CA LYS A 127 7.22 5.40 -4.21
C LYS A 127 8.11 5.86 -3.03
N GLY A 128 8.85 6.92 -3.21
CA GLY A 128 9.85 7.37 -2.24
C GLY A 128 9.31 7.71 -0.84
N ALA A 129 8.04 8.14 -0.75
CA ALA A 129 7.42 8.42 0.55
C ALA A 129 7.23 7.14 1.37
N LEU A 130 6.76 6.07 0.74
CA LEU A 130 6.57 4.78 1.40
C LEU A 130 7.90 4.12 1.76
N GLU A 131 8.89 4.14 0.85
CA GLU A 131 10.22 3.59 1.11
C GLU A 131 10.86 4.23 2.35
N LYS A 132 10.79 5.56 2.48
CA LYS A 132 11.27 6.26 3.68
C LYS A 132 10.53 5.81 4.94
N ASN A 133 9.23 5.56 4.86
CA ASN A 133 8.44 5.09 6.00
C ASN A 133 8.73 3.62 6.34
N HIS A 134 9.16 2.80 5.39
CA HIS A 134 9.63 1.44 5.67
C HIS A 134 10.86 1.41 6.58
N GLU A 135 11.67 2.47 6.63
CA GLU A 135 12.80 2.59 7.56
C GLU A 135 12.33 2.48 9.02
N TYR A 136 11.15 3.01 9.36
CA TYR A 136 10.59 2.88 10.72
C TYR A 136 10.23 1.44 11.05
N ILE A 137 9.67 0.69 10.08
CA ILE A 137 9.42 -0.75 10.25
C ILE A 137 10.75 -1.47 10.46
N ARG A 138 11.76 -1.14 9.65
CA ARG A 138 13.08 -1.79 9.69
C ARG A 138 13.91 -1.43 10.91
N TYR A 139 13.62 -0.32 11.56
CA TYR A 139 14.22 0.04 12.84
C TYR A 139 13.81 -0.95 13.94
N VAL A 140 12.56 -1.37 13.97
CA VAL A 140 12.03 -2.33 14.96
C VAL A 140 12.19 -3.78 14.48
N LEU A 141 11.98 -4.03 13.21
CA LEU A 141 12.05 -5.33 12.55
C LEU A 141 13.12 -5.31 11.44
N PRO A 142 14.42 -5.44 11.78
CA PRO A 142 15.50 -5.40 10.80
C PRO A 142 15.35 -6.45 9.70
N LYS A 143 16.00 -6.24 8.57
CA LYS A 143 16.06 -7.25 7.50
C LYS A 143 16.57 -8.57 8.06
N GLY A 144 15.91 -9.68 7.71
CA GLY A 144 16.24 -11.00 8.23
C GLY A 144 15.48 -11.37 9.52
N THR A 145 14.61 -10.51 10.05
CA THR A 145 13.68 -10.88 11.11
C THR A 145 12.57 -11.76 10.56
N SER A 146 12.27 -12.87 11.23
CA SER A 146 11.11 -13.71 10.89
C SER A 146 9.82 -13.04 11.34
N PHE A 147 8.79 -13.08 10.48
CA PHE A 147 7.47 -12.58 10.81
C PHE A 147 6.50 -13.70 11.24
N GLU A 148 6.96 -14.94 11.34
CA GLU A 148 6.09 -16.09 11.67
C GLU A 148 5.43 -16.00 13.04
N ASN A 149 6.06 -15.31 13.99
CA ASN A 149 5.56 -15.12 15.35
C ASN A 149 4.96 -13.72 15.59
N ILE A 150 4.84 -12.90 14.56
CA ILE A 150 4.20 -11.58 14.67
C ILE A 150 2.69 -11.77 14.71
N THR A 151 2.05 -11.08 15.64
CA THR A 151 0.59 -11.08 15.81
C THR A 151 -0.02 -9.79 15.29
N GLU A 152 -1.34 -9.77 15.11
CA GLU A 152 -2.07 -8.55 14.79
C GLU A 152 -1.89 -7.47 15.86
N GLU A 153 -1.84 -7.86 17.14
CA GLU A 153 -1.61 -6.95 18.26
C GLU A 153 -0.22 -6.28 18.16
N THR A 154 0.83 -7.05 17.89
CA THR A 154 2.18 -6.52 17.66
C THR A 154 2.22 -5.61 16.44
N THR A 155 1.53 -5.97 15.37
CA THR A 155 1.39 -5.17 14.15
C THR A 155 0.74 -3.82 14.46
N LEU A 156 -0.35 -3.81 15.21
CA LEU A 156 -1.04 -2.58 15.62
C LEU A 156 -0.17 -1.70 16.51
N LEU A 157 0.56 -2.30 17.44
CA LEU A 157 1.50 -1.56 18.30
C LEU A 157 2.59 -0.87 17.47
N LEU A 158 3.19 -1.58 16.53
CA LEU A 158 4.21 -1.03 15.62
C LEU A 158 3.62 0.10 14.76
N LEU A 159 2.44 -0.11 14.21
CA LEU A 159 1.73 0.90 13.41
C LEU A 159 1.45 2.17 14.20
N ASN A 160 1.00 2.04 15.45
CA ASN A 160 0.74 3.16 16.34
C ASN A 160 2.03 3.95 16.64
N HIS A 161 3.16 3.28 16.86
CA HIS A 161 4.44 3.95 17.00
C HIS A 161 4.82 4.73 15.75
N ILE A 162 4.73 4.11 14.57
CA ILE A 162 5.07 4.75 13.30
C ILE A 162 4.21 6.00 13.06
N ASN A 163 2.91 5.92 13.29
CA ASN A 163 1.99 7.05 13.06
C ASN A 163 2.02 8.12 14.18
N SER A 164 2.65 7.82 15.31
CA SER A 164 2.86 8.79 16.41
C SER A 164 4.18 9.54 16.29
N GLU A 165 5.09 9.10 15.44
CA GLU A 165 6.39 9.75 15.24
C GLU A 165 6.24 11.08 14.52
N LYS A 166 6.86 12.12 15.07
CA LYS A 166 6.87 13.46 14.47
C LYS A 166 7.68 13.48 13.18
N ARG A 167 7.18 14.23 12.19
CA ARG A 167 7.79 14.34 10.86
C ARG A 167 8.15 15.79 10.56
N ASP A 168 9.37 16.04 10.09
CA ASP A 168 9.75 17.34 9.58
C ASP A 168 8.88 17.76 8.39
N SER A 169 8.51 16.79 7.54
CA SER A 169 7.61 16.99 6.40
C SER A 169 6.17 17.36 6.77
N LEU A 170 5.80 17.23 8.05
CA LEU A 170 4.52 17.63 8.62
C LEU A 170 4.68 18.79 9.62
N ASN A 171 5.73 19.61 9.47
CA ASN A 171 6.04 20.73 10.37
C ASN A 171 6.16 20.31 11.85
N GLY A 172 6.71 19.14 12.11
CA GLY A 172 6.89 18.61 13.45
C GLY A 172 5.65 17.93 14.05
N HIS A 173 4.58 17.77 13.28
CA HIS A 173 3.42 16.96 13.67
C HIS A 173 3.62 15.50 13.32
N SER A 174 2.90 14.64 14.01
CA SER A 174 2.81 13.22 13.66
C SER A 174 1.70 12.98 12.61
N PRO A 175 1.69 11.83 11.92
CA PRO A 175 0.57 11.45 11.06
C PRO A 175 -0.80 11.42 11.75
N TYR A 176 -0.85 11.19 13.06
CA TYR A 176 -2.10 11.20 13.84
C TYR A 176 -2.60 12.61 14.20
N GLU A 177 -1.76 13.63 14.16
CA GLU A 177 -2.09 15.05 14.41
C GLU A 177 -2.50 15.77 13.12
#